data_0e0b49b0d73b061b046f474c101a4549
#
_entry.id   0e0b49b0d73b061b046f474c101a4549
#
_cell.length_a   1.000
_cell.length_b   1.000
_cell.length_c   1.000
_cell.angle_alpha   90.00
_cell.angle_beta   90.00
_cell.angle_gamma   90.00
#
_symmetry.space_group_name_H-M   'P 1'
#
loop_
_entity.id
_entity.type
_entity.pdbx_description
1 polymer ?
#
loop_
_entity_poly.entity_id
_entity_poly.type
_entity_poly.pdbx_seq_one_letter_code
_entity_poly.pdbx_strand_id
1 'polypeptide(L)'
;MERTTFCLLFYIRRTKLNRNGEAPIMMRITVNGVRVDASVKKTILPEFWSAAKGKALEKKREYKELNLYLDSIRLRIMKIQRELEIEGVAVFAGSVLDRFLGKDAPVQRTLFEVFREHNDKCAQLSGTDMAPATVQRYETSLKHTQDFVWETYHKKDVLLDEISRQFIEDYEFWLKTEKKCCHNTATKYLKNFKKIIRIALAKGWMKNDPFLEIRFSLDKVEPDFLEDSEIQKLISKEIDIPRLSQVRDIFVFCCFTGLAFSDIHGLRKEHIVEDSNGVRWIRKGRQKTKIMCNIPVSYTHLRAHETCAD
;
A
#
# COMPACT_ATOMS: atom_id res chain seq x y z
N MET A 1 -14.06 17.95 -31.41
CA MET A 1 -14.80 17.72 -30.16
C MET A 1 -16.27 17.55 -30.50
N GLU A 2 -16.82 16.37 -30.26
CA GLU A 2 -18.28 16.18 -30.41
C GLU A 2 -19.00 17.02 -29.37
N ARG A 3 -20.01 17.78 -29.83
CA ARG A 3 -20.84 18.60 -28.93
C ARG A 3 -21.71 17.71 -28.05
N THR A 4 -21.34 17.58 -26.77
CA THR A 4 -22.13 16.85 -25.78
C THR A 4 -23.39 17.68 -25.47
N THR A 5 -24.59 17.13 -25.72
CA THR A 5 -25.83 17.75 -25.32
C THR A 5 -26.13 17.42 -23.89
N PHE A 6 -26.23 18.45 -23.03
CA PHE A 6 -26.56 18.31 -21.61
C PHE A 6 -27.82 19.11 -21.24
N CYS A 7 -28.76 18.45 -20.58
CA CYS A 7 -30.00 19.08 -20.14
C CYS A 7 -30.39 18.61 -18.73
N LEU A 8 -30.76 19.54 -17.87
CA LEU A 8 -31.28 19.27 -16.53
C LEU A 8 -32.68 19.84 -16.42
N LEU A 9 -33.65 18.97 -16.12
CA LEU A 9 -35.06 19.32 -15.95
C LEU A 9 -35.57 18.90 -14.57
N PHE A 10 -36.32 19.80 -13.89
CA PHE A 10 -37.12 19.41 -12.74
C PHE A 10 -38.60 19.28 -13.15
N TYR A 11 -39.25 18.23 -12.66
CA TYR A 11 -40.67 17.96 -12.93
C TYR A 11 -41.33 17.27 -11.72
N ILE A 12 -42.65 17.27 -11.67
CA ILE A 12 -43.40 16.59 -10.61
C ILE A 12 -44.02 15.30 -11.15
N ARG A 13 -44.06 14.26 -10.32
CA ARG A 13 -44.70 12.98 -10.67
C ARG A 13 -46.12 12.99 -10.14
N ARG A 14 -47.08 13.50 -10.94
CA ARG A 14 -48.50 13.64 -10.58
C ARG A 14 -49.20 12.32 -10.27
N THR A 15 -48.66 11.18 -10.73
CA THR A 15 -49.23 9.84 -10.50
C THR A 15 -48.88 9.26 -9.11
N LYS A 16 -48.01 9.91 -8.32
CA LYS A 16 -47.60 9.48 -6.97
C LYS A 16 -47.79 10.63 -5.98
N LEU A 17 -49.05 10.91 -5.63
CA LEU A 17 -49.35 11.91 -4.59
C LEU A 17 -49.14 11.27 -3.20
N ASN A 18 -48.65 12.08 -2.26
CA ASN A 18 -48.60 11.70 -0.84
C ASN A 18 -49.99 11.86 -0.19
N ARG A 19 -50.12 11.52 1.09
CA ARG A 19 -51.39 11.66 1.85
C ARG A 19 -51.92 13.09 1.91
N ASN A 20 -51.07 14.07 1.70
CA ASN A 20 -51.41 15.49 1.72
C ASN A 20 -51.74 16.04 0.31
N GLY A 21 -51.82 15.18 -0.71
CA GLY A 21 -52.08 15.59 -2.10
C GLY A 21 -50.89 16.21 -2.82
N GLU A 22 -49.69 16.15 -2.26
CA GLU A 22 -48.49 16.71 -2.87
C GLU A 22 -47.78 15.68 -3.77
N ALA A 23 -47.26 16.13 -4.88
CA ALA A 23 -46.47 15.36 -5.82
C ALA A 23 -44.96 15.42 -5.50
N PRO A 24 -44.19 14.32 -5.58
CA PRO A 24 -42.74 14.37 -5.43
C PRO A 24 -42.09 15.09 -6.62
N ILE A 25 -41.11 15.93 -6.31
CA ILE A 25 -40.28 16.61 -7.30
C ILE A 25 -39.16 15.66 -7.74
N MET A 26 -39.05 15.50 -9.05
CA MET A 26 -38.04 14.66 -9.69
C MET A 26 -37.07 15.54 -10.48
N MET A 27 -35.86 15.10 -10.57
CA MET A 27 -34.79 15.66 -11.38
C MET A 27 -34.50 14.68 -12.51
N ARG A 28 -34.40 15.21 -13.76
CA ARG A 28 -34.00 14.45 -14.95
C ARG A 28 -32.72 15.03 -15.52
N ILE A 29 -31.69 14.22 -15.61
CA ILE A 29 -30.43 14.53 -16.29
C ILE A 29 -30.47 13.84 -17.64
N THR A 30 -30.24 14.56 -18.71
CA THR A 30 -30.16 14.04 -20.08
C THR A 30 -28.79 14.38 -20.66
N VAL A 31 -28.07 13.37 -21.14
CA VAL A 31 -26.79 13.54 -21.83
C VAL A 31 -26.82 12.72 -23.12
N ASN A 32 -26.60 13.36 -24.25
CA ASN A 32 -26.63 12.73 -25.58
C ASN A 32 -27.86 11.83 -25.80
N GLY A 33 -29.07 12.33 -25.36
CA GLY A 33 -30.33 11.60 -25.47
C GLY A 33 -30.61 10.54 -24.39
N VAL A 34 -29.60 10.10 -23.64
CA VAL A 34 -29.78 9.16 -22.52
C VAL A 34 -30.28 9.88 -21.27
N ARG A 35 -31.30 9.33 -20.62
CA ARG A 35 -32.02 9.99 -19.50
C ARG A 35 -31.85 9.18 -18.22
N VAL A 36 -31.63 9.88 -17.10
CA VAL A 36 -31.64 9.32 -15.75
C VAL A 36 -32.46 10.19 -14.84
N ASP A 37 -33.37 9.61 -14.07
CA ASP A 37 -34.27 10.32 -13.15
C ASP A 37 -33.87 10.04 -11.68
N ALA A 38 -33.91 11.07 -10.85
CA ALA A 38 -33.74 10.98 -9.41
C ALA A 38 -34.72 11.83 -8.63
N SER A 39 -35.05 11.41 -7.42
CA SER A 39 -35.92 12.18 -6.54
C SER A 39 -35.12 13.29 -5.86
N VAL A 40 -35.69 14.50 -5.82
CA VAL A 40 -35.14 15.63 -5.09
C VAL A 40 -35.45 15.58 -3.59
N LYS A 41 -36.24 14.56 -3.16
CA LYS A 41 -36.73 14.39 -1.78
C LYS A 41 -37.50 15.60 -1.23
N LYS A 42 -38.18 16.33 -2.12
CA LYS A 42 -39.12 17.39 -1.81
C LYS A 42 -40.43 17.12 -2.52
N THR A 43 -41.53 17.67 -1.97
CA THR A 43 -42.90 17.51 -2.51
C THR A 43 -43.52 18.90 -2.69
N ILE A 44 -44.51 19.01 -3.56
CA ILE A 44 -45.26 20.24 -3.80
C ILE A 44 -46.68 19.90 -4.26
N LEU A 45 -47.65 20.75 -3.93
CA LEU A 45 -49.01 20.66 -4.49
C LEU A 45 -48.95 20.95 -6.00
N PRO A 46 -49.57 20.09 -6.86
CA PRO A 46 -49.50 20.21 -8.31
C PRO A 46 -49.94 21.54 -8.89
N GLU A 47 -50.85 22.22 -8.21
CA GLU A 47 -51.38 23.55 -8.59
C GLU A 47 -50.35 24.69 -8.47
N PHE A 48 -49.32 24.50 -7.62
CA PHE A 48 -48.25 25.49 -7.43
C PHE A 48 -46.99 25.16 -8.22
N TRP A 49 -47.05 24.22 -9.15
CA TRP A 49 -45.93 23.86 -10.00
C TRP A 49 -46.10 24.36 -11.43
N SER A 50 -45.11 25.09 -11.93
CA SER A 50 -45.02 25.49 -13.34
C SER A 50 -44.19 24.45 -14.12
N ALA A 51 -44.87 23.63 -14.92
CA ALA A 51 -44.22 22.63 -15.77
C ALA A 51 -43.28 23.27 -16.83
N ALA A 52 -43.69 24.43 -17.38
CA ALA A 52 -42.93 25.16 -18.39
C ALA A 52 -41.60 25.70 -17.85
N LYS A 53 -41.61 26.18 -16.58
CA LYS A 53 -40.39 26.72 -15.94
C LYS A 53 -39.60 25.66 -15.14
N GLY A 54 -40.19 24.50 -14.84
CA GLY A 54 -39.61 23.49 -13.96
C GLY A 54 -39.35 24.03 -12.53
N LYS A 55 -40.23 24.93 -12.05
CA LYS A 55 -40.09 25.62 -10.76
C LYS A 55 -41.48 25.79 -10.08
N ALA A 56 -41.45 26.00 -8.78
CA ALA A 56 -42.64 26.37 -8.02
C ALA A 56 -43.08 27.81 -8.33
N LEU A 57 -44.43 28.06 -8.28
CA LEU A 57 -44.97 29.40 -8.37
C LEU A 57 -44.72 30.12 -7.04
N GLU A 58 -44.09 31.30 -7.08
CA GLU A 58 -43.60 32.03 -5.90
C GLU A 58 -44.72 32.77 -5.13
N LYS A 59 -45.86 32.12 -4.94
CA LYS A 59 -46.99 32.68 -4.19
C LYS A 59 -46.80 32.65 -2.67
N LYS A 60 -45.91 31.79 -2.15
CA LYS A 60 -45.59 31.64 -0.72
C LYS A 60 -44.08 31.67 -0.52
N ARG A 61 -43.63 32.08 0.69
CA ARG A 61 -42.23 32.14 1.07
C ARG A 61 -41.54 30.76 0.92
N GLU A 62 -42.24 29.70 1.35
CA GLU A 62 -41.78 28.33 1.24
C GLU A 62 -41.42 27.91 -0.21
N TYR A 63 -42.18 28.39 -1.20
CA TYR A 63 -41.95 28.11 -2.61
C TYR A 63 -40.74 28.89 -3.17
N LYS A 64 -40.44 30.08 -2.61
CA LYS A 64 -39.22 30.80 -2.93
C LYS A 64 -37.98 30.02 -2.41
N GLU A 65 -38.02 29.54 -1.16
CA GLU A 65 -36.97 28.72 -0.55
C GLU A 65 -36.77 27.40 -1.32
N LEU A 66 -37.88 26.77 -1.76
CA LEU A 66 -37.81 25.57 -2.61
C LEU A 66 -37.13 25.87 -3.95
N ASN A 67 -37.44 26.99 -4.60
CA ASN A 67 -36.79 27.37 -5.85
C ASN A 67 -35.29 27.63 -5.67
N LEU A 68 -34.88 28.29 -4.59
CA LEU A 68 -33.46 28.45 -4.24
C LEU A 68 -32.74 27.09 -4.05
N TYR A 69 -33.42 26.16 -3.40
CA TYR A 69 -32.90 24.81 -3.24
C TYR A 69 -32.75 24.08 -4.60
N LEU A 70 -33.72 24.16 -5.49
CA LEU A 70 -33.64 23.60 -6.84
C LEU A 70 -32.50 24.23 -7.65
N ASP A 71 -32.30 25.54 -7.53
CA ASP A 71 -31.21 26.25 -8.21
C ASP A 71 -29.83 25.82 -7.63
N SER A 72 -29.72 25.56 -6.32
CA SER A 72 -28.49 25.03 -5.73
C SER A 72 -28.15 23.65 -6.27
N ILE A 73 -29.14 22.78 -6.45
CA ILE A 73 -28.94 21.46 -7.09
C ILE A 73 -28.47 21.64 -8.54
N ARG A 74 -29.08 22.55 -9.29
CA ARG A 74 -28.72 22.87 -10.68
C ARG A 74 -27.26 23.29 -10.78
N LEU A 75 -26.82 24.20 -9.93
CA LEU A 75 -25.42 24.67 -9.89
C LEU A 75 -24.44 23.53 -9.57
N ARG A 76 -24.80 22.69 -8.60
CA ARG A 76 -23.95 21.56 -8.22
C ARG A 76 -23.79 20.53 -9.35
N ILE A 77 -24.87 20.22 -10.07
CA ILE A 77 -24.85 19.32 -11.21
C ILE A 77 -24.05 19.88 -12.38
N MET A 78 -24.19 21.18 -12.68
CA MET A 78 -23.38 21.84 -13.71
C MET A 78 -21.90 21.88 -13.35
N LYS A 79 -21.57 22.03 -12.06
CA LYS A 79 -20.19 21.95 -11.58
C LYS A 79 -19.61 20.55 -11.79
N ILE A 80 -20.36 19.51 -11.43
CA ILE A 80 -19.97 18.10 -11.64
C ILE A 80 -19.73 17.81 -13.13
N GLN A 81 -20.62 18.27 -14.01
CA GLN A 81 -20.43 18.11 -15.47
C GLN A 81 -19.10 18.71 -15.92
N ARG A 82 -18.83 19.96 -15.50
CA ARG A 82 -17.59 20.67 -15.87
C ARG A 82 -16.35 19.98 -15.31
N GLU A 83 -16.41 19.47 -14.09
CA GLU A 83 -15.30 18.70 -13.48
C GLU A 83 -14.99 17.44 -14.30
N LEU A 84 -16.01 16.67 -14.71
CA LEU A 84 -15.85 15.50 -15.56
C LEU A 84 -15.23 15.84 -16.93
N GLU A 85 -15.63 16.96 -17.53
CA GLU A 85 -15.08 17.44 -18.79
C GLU A 85 -13.60 17.85 -18.66
N ILE A 86 -13.22 18.51 -17.57
CA ILE A 86 -11.83 18.91 -17.27
C ILE A 86 -10.96 17.69 -16.99
N GLU A 87 -11.50 16.68 -16.30
CA GLU A 87 -10.82 15.42 -16.01
C GLU A 87 -10.65 14.53 -17.27
N GLY A 88 -11.22 14.92 -18.41
CA GLY A 88 -11.19 14.16 -19.66
C GLY A 88 -12.02 12.87 -19.62
N VAL A 89 -12.91 12.74 -18.63
CA VAL A 89 -13.80 11.58 -18.47
C VAL A 89 -15.05 11.78 -19.33
N ALA A 90 -15.46 10.73 -20.03
CA ALA A 90 -16.69 10.79 -20.83
C ALA A 90 -17.90 11.07 -19.93
N VAL A 91 -18.66 12.12 -20.26
CA VAL A 91 -19.83 12.54 -19.49
C VAL A 91 -21.04 11.70 -19.87
N PHE A 92 -21.57 10.92 -18.95
CA PHE A 92 -22.82 10.17 -19.08
C PHE A 92 -23.82 10.61 -18.01
N ALA A 93 -25.12 10.53 -18.32
CA ALA A 93 -26.17 10.93 -17.37
C ALA A 93 -26.08 10.15 -16.02
N GLY A 94 -25.70 8.87 -16.09
CA GLY A 94 -25.47 8.02 -14.91
C GLY A 94 -24.29 8.49 -14.07
N SER A 95 -23.12 8.76 -14.68
CA SER A 95 -21.92 9.20 -13.96
C SER A 95 -22.13 10.54 -13.24
N VAL A 96 -22.84 11.47 -13.89
CA VAL A 96 -23.20 12.76 -13.25
C VAL A 96 -24.10 12.53 -12.04
N LEU A 97 -25.11 11.66 -12.17
CA LEU A 97 -26.02 11.34 -11.07
C LEU A 97 -25.30 10.63 -9.92
N ASP A 98 -24.46 9.64 -10.21
CA ASP A 98 -23.74 8.87 -9.21
C ASP A 98 -22.76 9.77 -8.43
N ARG A 99 -22.06 10.69 -9.12
CA ARG A 99 -21.22 11.70 -8.46
C ARG A 99 -22.04 12.69 -7.61
N PHE A 100 -23.23 13.10 -8.09
CA PHE A 100 -24.13 13.94 -7.33
C PHE A 100 -24.66 13.25 -6.05
N LEU A 101 -24.96 11.97 -6.13
CA LEU A 101 -25.41 11.15 -4.99
C LEU A 101 -24.27 10.69 -4.08
N GLY A 102 -23.03 11.01 -4.41
CA GLY A 102 -21.84 10.56 -3.67
C GLY A 102 -21.52 9.07 -3.82
N LYS A 103 -22.10 8.39 -4.85
CA LYS A 103 -21.81 6.99 -5.15
C LYS A 103 -20.47 6.81 -5.84
N ASP A 104 -19.98 7.85 -6.52
CA ASP A 104 -18.62 7.95 -7.10
C ASP A 104 -17.60 8.48 -6.09
N ALA A 105 -17.96 8.63 -4.82
CA ALA A 105 -16.95 8.87 -3.82
C ALA A 105 -15.97 7.67 -3.89
N PRO A 106 -14.67 7.91 -4.15
CA PRO A 106 -13.69 6.83 -4.15
C PRO A 106 -13.91 6.08 -2.85
N VAL A 107 -13.98 4.76 -2.93
CA VAL A 107 -14.11 3.89 -1.75
C VAL A 107 -13.01 4.34 -0.80
N GLN A 108 -13.39 5.03 0.28
CA GLN A 108 -12.44 5.53 1.26
C GLN A 108 -11.81 4.30 1.92
N ARG A 109 -10.64 3.93 1.43
CA ARG A 109 -9.88 2.82 2.00
C ARG A 109 -9.03 3.31 3.15
N THR A 110 -8.86 2.43 4.14
CA THR A 110 -8.00 2.69 5.27
C THR A 110 -6.59 2.15 5.02
N LEU A 111 -5.63 2.69 5.75
CA LEU A 111 -4.23 2.29 5.66
C LEU A 111 -4.04 0.80 5.96
N PHE A 112 -4.66 0.30 7.04
CA PHE A 112 -4.44 -1.08 7.49
C PHE A 112 -5.17 -2.11 6.64
N GLU A 113 -6.26 -1.74 5.95
CA GLU A 113 -6.86 -2.59 4.91
C GLU A 113 -5.88 -2.86 3.78
N VAL A 114 -5.25 -1.80 3.25
CA VAL A 114 -4.28 -1.92 2.15
C VAL A 114 -3.03 -2.67 2.60
N PHE A 115 -2.58 -2.41 3.81
CA PHE A 115 -1.40 -3.07 4.38
C PHE A 115 -1.64 -4.57 4.57
N ARG A 116 -2.79 -4.96 5.14
CA ARG A 116 -3.18 -6.37 5.30
C ARG A 116 -3.33 -7.06 3.95
N GLU A 117 -4.05 -6.45 2.99
CA GLU A 117 -4.20 -7.01 1.64
C GLU A 117 -2.83 -7.29 0.98
N HIS A 118 -1.85 -6.40 1.18
CA HIS A 118 -0.49 -6.61 0.70
C HIS A 118 0.19 -7.78 1.43
N ASN A 119 0.12 -7.80 2.76
CA ASN A 119 0.80 -8.82 3.57
C ASN A 119 0.22 -10.21 3.32
N ASP A 120 -1.11 -10.33 3.18
CA ASP A 120 -1.80 -11.59 2.85
C ASP A 120 -1.33 -12.14 1.49
N LYS A 121 -1.17 -11.28 0.48
CA LYS A 121 -0.60 -11.69 -0.81
C LYS A 121 0.85 -12.14 -0.69
N CYS A 122 1.64 -11.45 0.14
CA CYS A 122 3.03 -11.85 0.41
C CYS A 122 3.08 -13.21 1.16
N ALA A 123 2.16 -13.44 2.09
CA ALA A 123 2.07 -14.70 2.84
C ALA A 123 1.72 -15.88 1.92
N GLN A 124 0.83 -15.69 0.93
CA GLN A 124 0.49 -16.73 -0.05
C GLN A 124 1.69 -17.12 -0.94
N LEU A 125 2.65 -16.22 -1.15
CA LEU A 125 3.87 -16.45 -1.91
C LEU A 125 5.05 -16.93 -1.03
N SER A 126 4.81 -17.13 0.26
CA SER A 126 5.85 -17.55 1.20
C SER A 126 6.33 -18.96 0.90
N GLY A 127 7.64 -19.12 0.82
CA GLY A 127 8.28 -20.42 0.52
C GLY A 127 8.48 -20.70 -0.97
N THR A 128 7.83 -19.95 -1.86
CA THR A 128 8.03 -20.01 -3.32
C THR A 128 8.84 -18.80 -3.80
N ASP A 129 8.15 -17.69 -4.08
CA ASP A 129 8.80 -16.47 -4.61
C ASP A 129 9.30 -15.54 -3.50
N MET A 130 8.80 -15.73 -2.27
CA MET A 130 9.12 -14.86 -1.15
C MET A 130 9.64 -15.64 0.06
N ALA A 131 10.77 -15.20 0.61
CA ALA A 131 11.31 -15.81 1.82
C ALA A 131 10.40 -15.53 3.04
N PRO A 132 10.13 -16.52 3.93
CA PRO A 132 9.30 -16.34 5.12
C PRO A 132 9.73 -15.16 5.99
N ALA A 133 11.03 -14.94 6.14
CA ALA A 133 11.59 -13.80 6.87
C ALA A 133 11.22 -12.43 6.26
N THR A 134 10.93 -12.37 4.95
CA THR A 134 10.45 -11.14 4.29
C THR A 134 9.00 -10.88 4.64
N VAL A 135 8.16 -11.91 4.67
CA VAL A 135 6.75 -11.80 5.10
C VAL A 135 6.69 -11.31 6.55
N GLN A 136 7.45 -11.93 7.44
CA GLN A 136 7.52 -11.53 8.85
C GLN A 136 7.94 -10.06 9.03
N ARG A 137 8.84 -9.55 8.19
CA ARG A 137 9.22 -8.11 8.23
C ARG A 137 8.08 -7.20 7.86
N TYR A 138 7.22 -7.56 6.90
CA TYR A 138 6.04 -6.77 6.55
C TYR A 138 4.99 -6.81 7.66
N GLU A 139 4.80 -7.94 8.32
CA GLU A 139 3.91 -8.06 9.48
C GLU A 139 4.41 -7.21 10.65
N THR A 140 5.71 -7.25 10.94
CA THR A 140 6.33 -6.37 11.96
C THR A 140 6.16 -4.89 11.60
N SER A 141 6.31 -4.55 10.31
CA SER A 141 6.10 -3.18 9.83
C SER A 141 4.65 -2.73 10.02
N LEU A 142 3.67 -3.59 9.71
CA LEU A 142 2.26 -3.31 9.96
C LEU A 142 2.01 -3.08 11.46
N LYS A 143 2.52 -3.97 12.32
CA LYS A 143 2.36 -3.84 13.77
C LYS A 143 2.91 -2.51 14.29
N HIS A 144 4.13 -2.12 13.88
CA HIS A 144 4.69 -0.82 14.29
C HIS A 144 3.85 0.36 13.79
N THR A 145 3.30 0.27 12.58
CA THR A 145 2.42 1.33 12.07
C THR A 145 1.10 1.39 12.87
N GLN A 146 0.55 0.24 13.28
CA GLN A 146 -0.64 0.18 14.13
C GLN A 146 -0.38 0.76 15.52
N ASP A 147 0.73 0.36 16.16
CA ASP A 147 1.14 0.90 17.46
C ASP A 147 1.29 2.43 17.39
N PHE A 148 1.97 2.94 16.36
CA PHE A 148 2.14 4.38 16.15
C PHE A 148 0.79 5.11 16.03
N VAL A 149 -0.10 4.63 15.17
CA VAL A 149 -1.41 5.27 14.96
C VAL A 149 -2.23 5.26 16.25
N TRP A 150 -2.15 4.18 17.01
CA TRP A 150 -2.84 4.09 18.28
C TRP A 150 -2.24 5.03 19.34
N GLU A 151 -0.93 5.02 19.52
CA GLU A 151 -0.24 5.80 20.54
C GLU A 151 -0.26 7.30 20.26
N THR A 152 -0.14 7.70 18.98
CA THR A 152 -0.03 9.12 18.59
C THR A 152 -1.40 9.76 18.30
N TYR A 153 -2.28 9.05 17.60
CA TYR A 153 -3.56 9.61 17.13
C TYR A 153 -4.79 9.05 17.86
N HIS A 154 -4.63 8.04 18.70
CA HIS A 154 -5.72 7.33 19.39
C HIS A 154 -6.80 6.78 18.45
N LYS A 155 -6.40 6.42 17.22
CA LYS A 155 -7.27 5.88 16.18
C LYS A 155 -7.00 4.38 16.00
N LYS A 156 -8.05 3.63 15.66
CA LYS A 156 -7.92 2.20 15.30
C LYS A 156 -7.39 1.99 13.88
N ASP A 157 -7.61 2.96 13.00
CA ASP A 157 -7.13 3.00 11.63
C ASP A 157 -7.18 4.45 11.12
N VAL A 158 -6.56 4.74 9.98
CA VAL A 158 -6.54 6.05 9.34
C VAL A 158 -6.92 5.94 7.88
N LEU A 159 -7.64 6.94 7.37
CA LEU A 159 -7.95 7.01 5.95
C LEU A 159 -6.69 7.34 5.15
N LEU A 160 -6.57 6.80 3.94
CA LEU A 160 -5.42 7.08 3.07
C LEU A 160 -5.24 8.58 2.80
N ASP A 161 -6.33 9.34 2.71
CA ASP A 161 -6.30 10.79 2.47
C ASP A 161 -5.83 11.60 3.70
N GLU A 162 -5.82 11.00 4.90
CA GLU A 162 -5.29 11.63 6.11
C GLU A 162 -3.75 11.52 6.21
N ILE A 163 -3.13 10.66 5.39
CA ILE A 163 -1.69 10.43 5.43
C ILE A 163 -0.98 11.58 4.71
N SER A 164 -0.47 12.52 5.50
CA SER A 164 0.29 13.68 5.04
C SER A 164 1.80 13.43 5.17
N ARG A 165 2.61 14.38 4.67
CA ARG A 165 4.06 14.42 4.95
C ARG A 165 4.35 14.44 6.45
N GLN A 166 3.60 15.24 7.21
CA GLN A 166 3.75 15.33 8.66
C GLN A 166 3.56 13.96 9.33
N PHE A 167 2.57 13.18 8.88
CA PHE A 167 2.36 11.80 9.37
C PHE A 167 3.62 10.93 9.21
N ILE A 168 4.34 11.08 8.09
CA ILE A 168 5.57 10.31 7.84
C ILE A 168 6.70 10.76 8.76
N GLU A 169 6.84 12.07 8.97
CA GLU A 169 7.85 12.67 9.86
C GLU A 169 7.58 12.26 11.32
N ASP A 170 6.33 12.29 11.77
CA ASP A 170 5.90 11.83 13.10
C ASP A 170 6.16 10.33 13.29
N TYR A 171 5.90 9.51 12.26
CA TYR A 171 6.19 8.07 12.30
C TYR A 171 7.69 7.78 12.40
N GLU A 172 8.52 8.51 11.65
CA GLU A 172 9.98 8.39 11.76
C GLU A 172 10.46 8.76 13.17
N PHE A 173 9.96 9.87 13.72
CA PHE A 173 10.29 10.33 15.05
C PHE A 173 9.90 9.28 16.10
N TRP A 174 8.68 8.78 16.04
CA TRP A 174 8.17 7.74 16.94
C TRP A 174 8.99 6.46 16.88
N LEU A 175 9.39 6.00 15.70
CA LEU A 175 10.25 4.82 15.54
C LEU A 175 11.61 5.01 16.25
N LYS A 176 12.16 6.22 16.22
CA LYS A 176 13.46 6.53 16.85
C LYS A 176 13.33 6.71 18.35
N THR A 177 12.27 7.31 18.85
CA THR A 177 12.06 7.63 20.28
C THR A 177 11.44 6.48 21.04
N GLU A 178 10.27 6.00 20.65
CA GLU A 178 9.52 4.98 21.37
C GLU A 178 10.06 3.56 21.10
N LYS A 179 10.32 3.22 19.85
CA LYS A 179 10.85 1.90 19.47
C LYS A 179 12.40 1.85 19.53
N LYS A 180 13.08 2.98 19.81
CA LYS A 180 14.54 3.11 19.90
C LYS A 180 15.28 2.53 18.68
N CYS A 181 14.67 2.65 17.51
CA CYS A 181 15.26 2.19 16.27
C CYS A 181 16.43 3.08 15.86
N CYS A 182 17.58 2.49 15.49
CA CYS A 182 18.63 3.24 14.81
C CYS A 182 18.15 3.74 13.43
N HIS A 183 18.82 4.76 12.88
CA HIS A 183 18.44 5.40 11.62
C HIS A 183 18.20 4.40 10.48
N ASN A 184 19.09 3.45 10.29
CA ASN A 184 18.98 2.44 9.22
C ASN A 184 17.75 1.54 9.39
N THR A 185 17.38 1.22 10.64
CA THR A 185 16.19 0.39 10.94
C THR A 185 14.91 1.17 10.71
N ALA A 186 14.82 2.41 11.21
CA ALA A 186 13.69 3.30 10.96
C ALA A 186 13.48 3.52 9.45
N THR A 187 14.55 3.79 8.70
CA THR A 187 14.53 3.93 7.24
C THR A 187 13.99 2.69 6.54
N LYS A 188 14.29 1.47 7.03
CA LYS A 188 13.74 0.23 6.46
C LYS A 188 12.22 0.13 6.68
N TYR A 189 11.71 0.50 7.85
CA TYR A 189 10.27 0.54 8.11
C TYR A 189 9.56 1.59 7.26
N LEU A 190 10.15 2.78 7.12
CA LEU A 190 9.62 3.82 6.24
C LEU A 190 9.60 3.39 4.76
N LYS A 191 10.61 2.65 4.29
CA LYS A 191 10.61 2.07 2.93
C LYS A 191 9.51 1.04 2.73
N ASN A 192 9.22 0.21 3.74
CA ASN A 192 8.09 -0.72 3.70
C ASN A 192 6.76 0.05 3.66
N PHE A 193 6.61 1.07 4.49
CA PHE A 193 5.44 1.92 4.50
C PHE A 193 5.25 2.64 3.15
N LYS A 194 6.31 3.22 2.58
CA LYS A 194 6.29 3.83 1.24
C LYS A 194 5.82 2.85 0.16
N LYS A 195 6.15 1.56 0.27
CA LYS A 195 5.68 0.54 -0.67
C LYS A 195 4.15 0.42 -0.64
N ILE A 196 3.53 0.46 0.55
CA ILE A 196 2.07 0.40 0.71
C ILE A 196 1.41 1.65 0.12
N ILE A 197 1.96 2.84 0.40
CA ILE A 197 1.47 4.09 -0.20
C ILE A 197 1.56 4.06 -1.73
N ARG A 198 2.64 3.55 -2.29
CA ARG A 198 2.77 3.39 -3.74
C ARG A 198 1.72 2.46 -4.35
N ILE A 199 1.33 1.40 -3.64
CA ILE A 199 0.25 0.51 -4.07
C ILE A 199 -1.09 1.28 -4.08
N ALA A 200 -1.35 2.08 -3.04
CA ALA A 200 -2.55 2.90 -2.95
C ALA A 200 -2.61 3.95 -4.08
N LEU A 201 -1.51 4.62 -4.38
CA LEU A 201 -1.39 5.59 -5.48
C LEU A 201 -1.59 4.92 -6.84
N ALA A 202 -0.93 3.78 -7.10
CA ALA A 202 -1.03 3.04 -8.36
C ALA A 202 -2.46 2.52 -8.63
N LYS A 203 -3.23 2.23 -7.57
CA LYS A 203 -4.64 1.82 -7.66
C LYS A 203 -5.62 3.01 -7.65
N GLY A 204 -5.13 4.25 -7.60
CA GLY A 204 -5.97 5.45 -7.58
C GLY A 204 -6.76 5.65 -6.29
N TRP A 205 -6.40 4.96 -5.21
CA TRP A 205 -7.06 5.10 -3.90
C TRP A 205 -6.58 6.33 -3.12
N MET A 206 -5.46 6.90 -3.54
CA MET A 206 -4.84 8.09 -2.97
C MET A 206 -4.38 9.00 -4.11
N LYS A 207 -4.54 10.31 -3.97
CA LYS A 207 -4.19 11.29 -5.02
C LYS A 207 -2.79 11.87 -4.83
N ASN A 208 -2.41 12.17 -3.60
CA ASN A 208 -1.16 12.85 -3.27
C ASN A 208 -0.13 11.86 -2.69
N ASP A 209 1.11 11.94 -3.14
CA ASP A 209 2.21 11.13 -2.57
C ASP A 209 2.84 11.86 -1.38
N PRO A 210 2.65 11.41 -0.13
CA PRO A 210 3.24 12.03 1.04
C PRO A 210 4.76 11.88 1.10
N PHE A 211 5.34 11.00 0.27
CA PHE A 211 6.78 10.74 0.18
C PHE A 211 7.48 11.50 -0.96
N LEU A 212 6.79 12.38 -1.69
CA LEU A 212 7.32 12.99 -2.92
C LEU A 212 8.70 13.64 -2.70
N GLU A 213 8.87 14.36 -1.60
CA GLU A 213 10.11 15.09 -1.27
C GLU A 213 11.02 14.35 -0.29
N ILE A 214 10.59 13.17 0.22
CA ILE A 214 11.35 12.42 1.23
C ILE A 214 12.39 11.53 0.54
N ARG A 215 13.66 11.87 0.77
CA ARG A 215 14.82 11.07 0.32
C ARG A 215 15.34 10.22 1.48
N PHE A 216 15.46 8.92 1.25
CA PHE A 216 16.05 8.01 2.23
C PHE A 216 17.56 7.87 2.01
N SER A 217 18.33 8.17 3.02
CA SER A 217 19.75 7.81 3.11
C SER A 217 19.91 6.64 4.09
N LEU A 218 21.00 5.93 3.96
CA LEU A 218 21.41 4.92 4.95
C LEU A 218 22.79 5.34 5.45
N ASP A 219 22.96 5.27 6.76
CA ASP A 219 24.28 5.47 7.36
C ASP A 219 25.19 4.30 6.98
N LYS A 220 26.43 4.64 6.61
CA LYS A 220 27.45 3.62 6.37
C LYS A 220 27.78 2.96 7.70
N VAL A 221 27.62 1.64 7.74
CA VAL A 221 28.02 0.83 8.88
C VAL A 221 29.32 0.13 8.49
N GLU A 222 30.37 0.34 9.26
CA GLU A 222 31.60 -0.41 9.15
C GLU A 222 31.51 -1.58 10.15
N PRO A 223 31.35 -2.82 9.64
CA PRO A 223 31.29 -3.98 10.53
C PRO A 223 32.67 -4.27 11.08
N ASP A 224 32.72 -4.73 12.33
CA ASP A 224 33.93 -5.29 12.89
C ASP A 224 34.35 -6.53 12.12
N PHE A 225 35.64 -6.80 12.05
CA PHE A 225 36.21 -7.99 11.42
C PHE A 225 37.25 -8.61 12.34
N LEU A 226 37.50 -9.92 12.15
CA LEU A 226 38.53 -10.63 12.88
C LEU A 226 39.84 -10.58 12.10
N GLU A 227 40.92 -10.36 12.84
CA GLU A 227 42.27 -10.50 12.31
C GLU A 227 42.68 -11.98 12.21
N ASP A 228 43.66 -12.26 11.35
CA ASP A 228 44.18 -13.64 11.19
C ASP A 228 44.59 -14.26 12.51
N SER A 229 45.24 -13.50 13.42
CA SER A 229 45.65 -13.94 14.75
C SER A 229 44.47 -14.37 15.62
N GLU A 230 43.30 -13.70 15.47
CA GLU A 230 42.09 -14.07 16.21
C GLU A 230 41.41 -15.30 15.63
N ILE A 231 41.42 -15.43 14.30
CA ILE A 231 40.92 -16.65 13.61
C ILE A 231 41.78 -17.86 14.00
N GLN A 232 43.10 -17.73 14.05
CA GLN A 232 43.98 -18.82 14.48
C GLN A 232 43.76 -19.24 15.94
N LYS A 233 43.49 -18.26 16.84
CA LYS A 233 43.09 -18.56 18.22
C LYS A 233 41.79 -19.34 18.29
N LEU A 234 40.80 -19.01 17.46
CA LEU A 234 39.54 -19.73 17.37
C LEU A 234 39.75 -21.19 16.90
N ILE A 235 40.56 -21.36 15.87
CA ILE A 235 40.88 -22.70 15.30
C ILE A 235 41.59 -23.58 16.34
N SER A 236 42.58 -23.05 17.06
CA SER A 236 43.40 -23.79 18.02
C SER A 236 42.71 -24.01 19.37
N LYS A 237 41.59 -23.33 19.63
CA LYS A 237 40.90 -23.42 20.92
C LYS A 237 40.20 -24.78 21.07
N GLU A 238 40.55 -25.52 22.09
CA GLU A 238 39.82 -26.72 22.49
C GLU A 238 38.48 -26.32 23.11
N ILE A 239 37.38 -26.91 22.63
CA ILE A 239 36.02 -26.67 23.10
C ILE A 239 35.40 -28.03 23.42
N ASP A 240 35.19 -28.30 24.70
CA ASP A 240 34.66 -29.57 25.19
C ASP A 240 33.21 -29.83 24.84
N ILE A 241 32.46 -28.76 24.54
CA ILE A 241 31.03 -28.83 24.18
C ILE A 241 30.91 -29.06 22.68
N PRO A 242 30.45 -30.26 22.19
CA PRO A 242 30.43 -30.59 20.76
C PRO A 242 29.66 -29.59 19.92
N ARG A 243 28.52 -29.10 20.40
CA ARG A 243 27.69 -28.08 19.71
C ARG A 243 28.45 -26.77 19.48
N LEU A 244 29.26 -26.32 20.44
CA LEU A 244 30.03 -25.08 20.29
C LEU A 244 31.25 -25.30 19.38
N SER A 245 31.87 -26.47 19.43
CA SER A 245 32.95 -26.86 18.50
C SER A 245 32.41 -26.81 17.05
N GLN A 246 31.25 -27.42 16.78
CA GLN A 246 30.62 -27.39 15.47
C GLN A 246 30.30 -25.95 15.00
N VAL A 247 29.77 -25.09 15.90
CA VAL A 247 29.49 -23.66 15.58
C VAL A 247 30.79 -22.94 15.20
N ARG A 248 31.89 -23.16 15.95
CA ARG A 248 33.21 -22.62 15.63
C ARG A 248 33.66 -23.05 14.23
N ASP A 249 33.57 -24.33 13.92
CA ASP A 249 34.03 -24.89 12.64
C ASP A 249 33.23 -24.32 11.46
N ILE A 250 31.92 -24.24 11.60
CA ILE A 250 31.04 -23.57 10.60
C ILE A 250 31.42 -22.10 10.44
N PHE A 251 31.67 -21.38 11.54
CA PHE A 251 32.05 -19.97 11.50
C PHE A 251 33.41 -19.77 10.78
N VAL A 252 34.43 -20.58 11.14
CA VAL A 252 35.74 -20.55 10.48
C VAL A 252 35.61 -20.88 8.99
N PHE A 253 34.78 -21.85 8.65
CA PHE A 253 34.49 -22.18 7.24
C PHE A 253 33.83 -21.02 6.50
N CYS A 254 32.90 -20.28 7.15
CA CYS A 254 32.32 -19.04 6.61
C CYS A 254 33.39 -17.98 6.32
N CYS A 255 34.35 -17.79 7.25
CA CYS A 255 35.41 -16.80 7.11
C CYS A 255 36.29 -17.08 5.89
N PHE A 256 36.68 -18.34 5.67
CA PHE A 256 37.55 -18.72 4.55
C PHE A 256 36.83 -18.80 3.20
N THR A 257 35.56 -19.18 3.19
CA THR A 257 34.80 -19.37 1.94
C THR A 257 34.02 -18.13 1.50
N GLY A 258 33.74 -17.19 2.41
CA GLY A 258 32.84 -16.07 2.16
C GLY A 258 31.38 -16.48 1.93
N LEU A 259 31.03 -17.75 2.22
CA LEU A 259 29.67 -18.25 2.14
C LEU A 259 28.86 -17.77 3.36
N ALA A 260 27.59 -17.41 3.14
CA ALA A 260 26.68 -17.12 4.23
C ALA A 260 26.26 -18.42 4.94
N PHE A 261 25.88 -18.34 6.22
CA PHE A 261 25.42 -19.51 6.98
C PHE A 261 24.31 -20.29 6.26
N SER A 262 23.35 -19.60 5.64
CA SER A 262 22.27 -20.23 4.86
C SER A 262 22.79 -21.03 3.66
N ASP A 263 23.89 -20.59 3.05
CA ASP A 263 24.49 -21.28 1.92
C ASP A 263 25.24 -22.54 2.38
N ILE A 264 25.88 -22.48 3.55
CA ILE A 264 26.57 -23.62 4.15
C ILE A 264 25.60 -24.69 4.63
N HIS A 265 24.50 -24.29 5.30
CA HIS A 265 23.47 -25.23 5.75
C HIS A 265 22.87 -26.05 4.60
N GLY A 266 22.87 -25.53 3.39
CA GLY A 266 22.45 -26.27 2.18
C GLY A 266 23.61 -26.80 1.36
N LEU A 267 24.84 -26.86 1.88
CA LEU A 267 25.98 -27.39 1.17
C LEU A 267 25.93 -28.93 1.18
N ARG A 268 26.21 -29.55 0.03
CA ARG A 268 26.22 -31.02 -0.14
C ARG A 268 27.49 -31.47 -0.85
N LYS A 269 27.83 -32.74 -0.76
CA LYS A 269 29.02 -33.31 -1.42
C LYS A 269 29.02 -33.08 -2.93
N GLU A 270 27.85 -33.09 -3.57
CA GLU A 270 27.70 -32.82 -5.01
C GLU A 270 28.10 -31.40 -5.45
N HIS A 271 28.19 -30.46 -4.50
CA HIS A 271 28.67 -29.10 -4.77
C HIS A 271 30.18 -28.98 -4.81
N ILE A 272 30.91 -30.05 -4.41
CA ILE A 272 32.38 -30.14 -4.48
C ILE A 272 32.75 -30.84 -5.78
N VAL A 273 33.33 -30.08 -6.69
CA VAL A 273 33.69 -30.54 -8.03
C VAL A 273 35.21 -30.45 -8.21
N GLU A 274 35.82 -31.47 -8.78
CA GLU A 274 37.25 -31.47 -9.16
C GLU A 274 37.39 -31.03 -10.61
N ASP A 275 38.32 -30.10 -10.86
CA ASP A 275 38.62 -29.66 -12.22
C ASP A 275 39.64 -30.60 -12.92
N SER A 276 39.94 -30.31 -14.19
CA SER A 276 40.90 -31.08 -14.99
C SER A 276 42.32 -31.08 -14.42
N ASN A 277 42.65 -30.19 -13.52
CA ASN A 277 43.97 -30.06 -12.86
C ASN A 277 44.01 -30.69 -11.46
N GLY A 278 42.92 -31.37 -11.03
CA GLY A 278 42.82 -31.98 -9.72
C GLY A 278 42.51 -30.97 -8.59
N VAL A 279 42.16 -29.72 -8.92
CA VAL A 279 41.81 -28.74 -7.90
C VAL A 279 40.32 -28.88 -7.57
N ARG A 280 40.01 -28.98 -6.29
CA ARG A 280 38.62 -29.06 -5.81
C ARG A 280 38.02 -27.67 -5.67
N TRP A 281 36.76 -27.54 -6.10
CA TRP A 281 36.01 -26.31 -6.08
C TRP A 281 34.66 -26.51 -5.42
N ILE A 282 34.22 -25.55 -4.57
CA ILE A 282 32.82 -25.45 -4.15
C ILE A 282 32.10 -24.64 -5.19
N ARG A 283 31.14 -25.27 -5.90
CA ARG A 283 30.27 -24.64 -6.89
C ARG A 283 28.84 -24.64 -6.37
N LYS A 284 28.38 -23.49 -5.90
CA LYS A 284 27.03 -23.34 -5.32
C LYS A 284 26.42 -22.00 -5.61
N GLY A 285 25.15 -21.99 -6.05
CA GLY A 285 24.37 -20.77 -6.15
C GLY A 285 23.99 -20.23 -4.79
N ARG A 286 24.22 -18.94 -4.53
CA ARG A 286 23.80 -18.29 -3.30
C ARG A 286 22.27 -18.36 -3.14
N GLN A 287 21.79 -18.73 -1.98
CA GLN A 287 20.36 -18.86 -1.70
C GLN A 287 19.60 -17.53 -1.93
N LYS A 288 20.20 -16.41 -1.52
CA LYS A 288 19.58 -15.08 -1.59
C LYS A 288 19.57 -14.48 -2.99
N THR A 289 20.67 -14.59 -3.74
CA THR A 289 20.85 -13.87 -5.00
C THR A 289 20.86 -14.77 -6.23
N LYS A 290 20.90 -16.09 -6.01
CA LYS A 290 21.05 -17.14 -7.05
C LYS A 290 22.35 -17.02 -7.87
N ILE A 291 23.26 -16.15 -7.45
CA ILE A 291 24.56 -15.98 -8.12
C ILE A 291 25.43 -17.19 -7.79
N MET A 292 26.04 -17.80 -8.82
CA MET A 292 26.95 -18.92 -8.68
C MET A 292 28.26 -18.47 -8.03
N CYS A 293 28.66 -19.13 -6.94
CA CYS A 293 29.96 -19.00 -6.32
C CYS A 293 30.85 -20.16 -6.75
N ASN A 294 32.09 -19.86 -7.15
CA ASN A 294 33.15 -20.83 -7.39
C ASN A 294 34.30 -20.52 -6.42
N ILE A 295 34.52 -21.40 -5.45
CA ILE A 295 35.46 -21.19 -4.36
C ILE A 295 36.47 -22.34 -4.41
N PRO A 296 37.78 -22.07 -4.59
CA PRO A 296 38.79 -23.11 -4.54
C PRO A 296 38.89 -23.67 -3.11
N VAL A 297 38.96 -25.00 -3.00
CA VAL A 297 38.97 -25.68 -1.71
C VAL A 297 40.42 -25.95 -1.30
N SER A 298 40.88 -25.33 -0.23
CA SER A 298 42.15 -25.62 0.41
C SER A 298 41.98 -26.70 1.49
N TYR A 299 43.09 -27.29 1.97
CA TYR A 299 43.07 -28.28 3.06
C TYR A 299 42.38 -27.78 4.34
N THR A 300 42.48 -26.49 4.64
CA THR A 300 41.79 -25.84 5.76
C THR A 300 40.27 -25.88 5.63
N HIS A 301 39.76 -25.79 4.40
CA HIS A 301 38.33 -25.90 4.11
C HIS A 301 37.78 -27.31 4.30
N LEU A 302 38.58 -28.35 3.94
CA LEU A 302 38.16 -29.75 4.05
C LEU A 302 38.05 -30.20 5.52
N ARG A 303 38.98 -29.78 6.37
CA ARG A 303 38.97 -30.14 7.79
C ARG A 303 37.73 -29.60 8.54
N ALA A 304 37.30 -28.40 8.19
CA ALA A 304 36.08 -27.83 8.75
C ALA A 304 34.79 -28.46 8.19
N HIS A 305 34.85 -29.07 6.98
CA HIS A 305 33.70 -29.71 6.35
C HIS A 305 33.45 -31.13 6.90
N GLU A 306 34.48 -31.88 7.26
CA GLU A 306 34.32 -33.22 7.81
C GLU A 306 33.57 -33.22 9.15
N THR A 307 33.68 -32.12 9.92
CA THR A 307 32.97 -31.93 11.18
C THR A 307 31.53 -31.42 11.00
N CYS A 308 31.14 -30.97 9.79
CA CYS A 308 29.79 -30.45 9.48
C CYS A 308 28.87 -31.46 8.77
N ALA A 309 29.40 -32.65 8.39
CA ALA A 309 28.69 -33.61 7.53
C ALA A 309 28.03 -34.77 8.29
N ASP A 310 28.23 -34.85 9.60
CA ASP A 310 27.53 -35.73 10.54
C ASP A 310 26.40 -34.95 11.27
#